data_692ed3c77b4710bf5bbe0c19e096603e
#
_entry.id   692ed3c77b4710bf5bbe0c19e096603e
#
_cell.length_a   1.000
_cell.length_b   1.000
_cell.length_c   1.000
_cell.angle_alpha   90.00
_cell.angle_beta   90.00
_cell.angle_gamma   90.00
#
_symmetry.space_group_name_H-M   'P 1'
#
loop_
_entity.id
_entity.type
_entity.pdbx_description
1 polymer ?
#
loop_
_entity_poly.entity_id
_entity_poly.type
_entity_poly.pdbx_seq_one_letter_code
_entity_poly.pdbx_strand_id
1 'polypeptide(L)'
;MTQTYADFHRRSLDERDAFWAEQARRIDWQTPPQQVCDASNPPFARWFVGGTTNLCHNAVDRHAATRPGDRALIWVSTEVNQERVYSFAALQAEVEAMAAMLVAQGIEPGDRVLIYMPMIPEAAFAMLACARIGAIHSVVFGGFASVSLASRIDDATPKLVISADAGSRAGKRIAYKPLLDEAISLAGHKPAHVLMVDRGLAPFERVAGRDLDYAELRARHWGQPVPCTWLESNTPSYTLYTSGTTGKPKGVQRDVGGYAVALAASMDWIFGGRAGETYFSTSDIGWVVGHSYIVYGPLIAGMATLMYEGTPVNPDAAVLWRLVEKYRVTVMFSAPTAVRVLKKHDAALLKRHDLSSLRALFLAGEPLDEPTARWIADGLNVPVIDNYWQTETGWPLLTVAHHIPGVEAVPTRLGSPGVPMYGYDVKLLDEHTGATLDGPDQKGVLVMAHPLPPGALQTVWGDDERFVNTYWGSVPSRQVYSTFDWATRDADGYTFILGRTDDVINVAGHRLGTREIEECISGHPAVAEVAVVGVADPLKGQVALAFAVPRETPATPEAALALEGQIMKRVDQQLGAVARPSRVFFVSLLPKTRSGKLLRRALQAVAEGRDPGDLTTLDDPTALAQVKTLLHK
;
A
#
# COMPACT_ATOMS: atom_id res chain seq x y z
N MET A 1 -27.32 23.74 -9.54
CA MET A 1 -26.03 24.10 -10.17
C MET A 1 -25.00 23.09 -9.71
N THR A 2 -24.18 22.61 -10.60
CA THR A 2 -23.07 21.71 -10.27
C THR A 2 -21.96 22.53 -9.62
N GLN A 3 -21.40 22.07 -8.51
CA GLN A 3 -20.30 22.73 -7.81
C GLN A 3 -18.97 22.32 -8.46
N THR A 4 -17.98 23.23 -8.53
CA THR A 4 -16.62 22.85 -8.96
C THR A 4 -15.95 21.97 -7.92
N TYR A 5 -14.99 21.14 -8.33
CA TYR A 5 -14.20 20.37 -7.40
C TYR A 5 -13.40 21.27 -6.44
N ALA A 6 -12.89 22.39 -6.92
CA ALA A 6 -12.15 23.34 -6.10
C ALA A 6 -13.01 23.90 -4.95
N ASP A 7 -14.27 24.23 -5.20
CA ASP A 7 -15.20 24.70 -4.15
C ASP A 7 -15.57 23.59 -3.17
N PHE A 8 -15.78 22.36 -3.67
CA PHE A 8 -16.00 21.20 -2.84
C PHE A 8 -14.81 20.90 -1.92
N HIS A 9 -13.60 20.90 -2.48
CA HIS A 9 -12.38 20.70 -1.71
C HIS A 9 -12.20 21.80 -0.67
N ARG A 10 -12.38 23.07 -1.05
CA ARG A 10 -12.29 24.22 -0.12
C ARG A 10 -13.28 24.07 1.03
N ARG A 11 -14.53 23.71 0.75
CA ARG A 11 -15.54 23.43 1.78
C ARG A 11 -15.06 22.37 2.78
N SER A 12 -14.39 21.33 2.30
CA SER A 12 -13.88 20.25 3.17
C SER A 12 -12.79 20.73 4.16
N LEU A 13 -12.13 21.86 3.87
CA LEU A 13 -11.12 22.49 4.71
C LEU A 13 -11.71 23.58 5.61
N ASP A 14 -12.48 24.50 5.02
CA ASP A 14 -13.00 25.70 5.71
C ASP A 14 -14.19 25.36 6.63
N GLU A 15 -15.05 24.42 6.20
CA GLU A 15 -16.19 23.93 6.97
C GLU A 15 -15.93 22.49 7.48
N ARG A 16 -14.68 22.20 7.87
CA ARG A 16 -14.18 20.87 8.19
C ARG A 16 -15.11 20.04 9.07
N ASP A 17 -15.56 20.61 10.19
CA ASP A 17 -16.37 19.88 11.16
C ASP A 17 -17.77 19.54 10.60
N ALA A 18 -18.40 20.47 9.89
CA ALA A 18 -19.68 20.22 9.22
C ALA A 18 -19.51 19.17 8.12
N PHE A 19 -18.46 19.28 7.30
CA PHE A 19 -18.17 18.34 6.22
C PHE A 19 -17.98 16.91 6.75
N TRP A 20 -17.13 16.72 7.77
CA TRP A 20 -16.86 15.40 8.31
C TRP A 20 -17.98 14.84 9.18
N ALA A 21 -18.82 15.70 9.81
CA ALA A 21 -20.06 15.27 10.45
C ALA A 21 -21.05 14.67 9.45
N GLU A 22 -21.11 15.20 8.22
CA GLU A 22 -21.90 14.59 7.14
C GLU A 22 -21.36 13.21 6.76
N GLN A 23 -20.04 13.07 6.64
CA GLN A 23 -19.41 11.79 6.28
C GLN A 23 -19.53 10.74 7.38
N ALA A 24 -19.54 11.15 8.65
CA ALA A 24 -19.72 10.25 9.78
C ALA A 24 -21.05 9.46 9.73
N ARG A 25 -22.05 9.97 9.01
CA ARG A 25 -23.35 9.28 8.81
C ARG A 25 -23.27 8.04 7.90
N ARG A 26 -22.11 7.80 7.27
CA ARG A 26 -21.90 6.64 6.38
C ARG A 26 -21.66 5.34 7.13
N ILE A 27 -21.36 5.43 8.42
CA ILE A 27 -21.12 4.28 9.28
C ILE A 27 -22.10 4.26 10.45
N ASP A 28 -22.20 3.10 11.10
CA ASP A 28 -23.03 2.94 12.27
C ASP A 28 -22.21 3.29 13.53
N TRP A 29 -22.86 4.09 14.40
CA TRP A 29 -22.37 4.45 15.70
C TRP A 29 -23.29 3.89 16.78
N GLN A 30 -22.74 3.27 17.82
CA GLN A 30 -23.52 2.92 19.02
C GLN A 30 -23.84 4.21 19.81
N THR A 31 -22.83 5.04 20.00
CA THR A 31 -22.96 6.38 20.57
C THR A 31 -22.47 7.39 19.52
N PRO A 32 -23.28 8.35 19.10
CA PRO A 32 -22.84 9.39 18.16
C PRO A 32 -21.68 10.22 18.72
N PRO A 33 -20.76 10.71 17.85
CA PRO A 33 -19.69 11.61 18.28
C PRO A 33 -20.22 12.90 18.92
N GLN A 34 -19.54 13.36 19.96
CA GLN A 34 -19.84 14.63 20.64
C GLN A 34 -19.08 15.80 20.00
N GLN A 35 -17.87 15.53 19.48
CA GLN A 35 -17.02 16.49 18.78
C GLN A 35 -16.43 15.85 17.54
N VAL A 36 -16.45 16.55 16.40
CA VAL A 36 -15.98 16.01 15.13
C VAL A 36 -14.47 15.93 15.08
N CYS A 37 -13.77 17.00 15.45
CA CYS A 37 -12.32 17.03 15.50
C CYS A 37 -11.84 17.77 16.75
N ASP A 38 -10.93 17.15 17.48
CA ASP A 38 -10.12 17.79 18.52
C ASP A 38 -8.68 17.90 18.01
N ALA A 39 -8.31 19.13 17.64
CA ALA A 39 -6.98 19.51 17.15
C ALA A 39 -6.23 20.40 18.14
N SER A 40 -6.57 20.37 19.43
CA SER A 40 -6.05 21.25 20.48
C SER A 40 -4.60 20.93 20.88
N ASN A 41 -4.08 19.73 20.52
CA ASN A 41 -2.71 19.30 20.84
C ASN A 41 -1.91 18.98 19.55
N PRO A 42 -1.54 19.99 18.73
CA PRO A 42 -0.79 19.72 17.49
C PRO A 42 0.59 19.06 17.78
N PRO A 43 1.03 18.13 16.92
CA PRO A 43 0.44 17.73 15.65
C PRO A 43 -0.59 16.60 15.74
N PHE A 44 -1.01 16.23 16.93
CA PHE A 44 -2.02 15.18 17.12
C PHE A 44 -3.42 15.71 16.83
N ALA A 45 -4.24 14.89 16.22
CA ALA A 45 -5.66 15.16 16.01
C ALA A 45 -6.49 13.92 16.42
N ARG A 46 -7.62 14.16 17.05
CA ARG A 46 -8.58 13.13 17.44
C ARG A 46 -9.89 13.37 16.70
N TRP A 47 -10.37 12.34 16.01
CA TRP A 47 -11.57 12.43 15.20
C TRP A 47 -12.76 11.74 15.84
N PHE A 48 -13.93 12.36 15.72
CA PHE A 48 -15.21 11.84 16.21
C PHE A 48 -15.20 11.48 17.69
N VAL A 49 -14.67 12.39 18.50
CA VAL A 49 -14.45 12.20 19.94
C VAL A 49 -15.74 11.91 20.68
N GLY A 50 -15.71 10.90 21.55
CA GLY A 50 -16.87 10.43 22.31
C GLY A 50 -17.84 9.53 21.52
N GLY A 51 -17.62 9.39 20.20
CA GLY A 51 -18.35 8.41 19.39
C GLY A 51 -17.85 7.00 19.65
N THR A 52 -18.75 6.01 19.70
CA THR A 52 -18.38 4.60 19.80
C THR A 52 -18.84 3.82 18.59
N THR A 53 -17.95 3.05 17.99
CA THR A 53 -18.20 2.24 16.80
C THR A 53 -17.34 0.96 16.81
N ASN A 54 -17.48 0.12 15.77
CA ASN A 54 -16.65 -1.06 15.57
C ASN A 54 -16.44 -1.29 14.07
N LEU A 55 -15.18 -1.53 13.65
CA LEU A 55 -14.83 -1.77 12.24
C LEU A 55 -15.47 -3.05 11.70
N CYS A 56 -15.48 -4.14 12.48
CA CYS A 56 -16.10 -5.39 12.06
C CYS A 56 -17.61 -5.26 11.92
N HIS A 57 -18.29 -4.57 12.85
CA HIS A 57 -19.71 -4.28 12.73
C HIS A 57 -20.03 -3.57 11.42
N ASN A 58 -19.28 -2.51 11.10
CA ASN A 58 -19.49 -1.74 9.87
C ASN A 58 -19.11 -2.50 8.60
N ALA A 59 -18.15 -3.41 8.67
CA ALA A 59 -17.71 -4.21 7.53
C ALA A 59 -18.56 -5.46 7.31
N VAL A 60 -19.11 -6.06 8.36
CA VAL A 60 -19.74 -7.39 8.29
C VAL A 60 -21.14 -7.39 8.85
N ASP A 61 -21.34 -7.07 10.14
CA ASP A 61 -22.59 -7.36 10.86
C ASP A 61 -23.78 -6.60 10.28
N ARG A 62 -23.66 -5.29 10.01
CA ARG A 62 -24.75 -4.49 9.44
C ARG A 62 -25.20 -5.01 8.07
N HIS A 63 -24.28 -5.59 7.31
CA HIS A 63 -24.60 -6.17 6.01
C HIS A 63 -25.13 -7.59 6.14
N ALA A 64 -24.62 -8.40 7.07
CA ALA A 64 -25.18 -9.71 7.39
C ALA A 64 -26.63 -9.61 7.89
N ALA A 65 -26.96 -8.56 8.65
CA ALA A 65 -28.32 -8.31 9.12
C ALA A 65 -29.29 -7.91 8.01
N THR A 66 -28.83 -7.17 7.00
CA THR A 66 -29.70 -6.60 5.94
C THR A 66 -29.63 -7.36 4.62
N ARG A 67 -28.49 -8.00 4.32
CA ARG A 67 -28.18 -8.67 3.05
C ARG A 67 -27.36 -9.94 3.27
N PRO A 68 -27.82 -10.90 4.09
CA PRO A 68 -27.06 -12.07 4.53
C PRO A 68 -26.56 -12.94 3.37
N GLY A 69 -27.30 -13.00 2.27
CA GLY A 69 -26.99 -13.82 1.09
C GLY A 69 -26.05 -13.15 0.08
N ASP A 70 -25.80 -11.85 0.19
CA ASP A 70 -24.92 -11.15 -0.74
C ASP A 70 -23.47 -11.61 -0.55
N ARG A 71 -22.72 -11.68 -1.66
CA ARG A 71 -21.29 -12.01 -1.62
C ARG A 71 -20.53 -10.94 -0.84
N ALA A 72 -19.65 -11.39 0.06
CA ALA A 72 -18.81 -10.53 0.88
C ALA A 72 -17.32 -10.74 0.55
N LEU A 73 -16.83 -12.00 0.61
CA LEU A 73 -15.45 -12.34 0.34
C LEU A 73 -15.40 -13.43 -0.73
N ILE A 74 -14.66 -13.14 -1.79
CA ILE A 74 -14.33 -14.10 -2.86
C ILE A 74 -12.84 -14.36 -2.76
N TRP A 75 -12.44 -15.58 -2.47
CA TRP A 75 -11.05 -16.00 -2.50
C TRP A 75 -10.77 -16.90 -3.68
N VAL A 76 -9.72 -16.56 -4.41
CA VAL A 76 -9.23 -17.38 -5.54
C VAL A 76 -7.74 -17.59 -5.38
N SER A 77 -7.29 -18.83 -5.47
CA SER A 77 -5.90 -19.21 -5.49
C SER A 77 -5.56 -19.96 -6.75
N THR A 78 -4.67 -19.41 -7.56
CA THR A 78 -4.04 -20.14 -8.67
C THR A 78 -2.83 -20.95 -8.21
N GLU A 79 -2.36 -20.73 -6.99
CA GLU A 79 -1.24 -21.47 -6.40
C GLU A 79 -1.63 -22.86 -5.93
N VAL A 80 -2.87 -23.01 -5.43
CA VAL A 80 -3.43 -24.30 -4.97
C VAL A 80 -4.66 -24.72 -5.76
N ASN A 81 -5.02 -23.96 -6.81
CA ASN A 81 -6.16 -24.21 -7.69
C ASN A 81 -7.48 -24.39 -6.92
N GLN A 82 -7.78 -23.43 -6.05
CA GLN A 82 -8.99 -23.42 -5.22
C GLN A 82 -9.68 -22.06 -5.28
N GLU A 83 -10.98 -22.08 -5.03
CA GLU A 83 -11.76 -20.86 -4.82
C GLU A 83 -12.82 -21.09 -3.75
N ARG A 84 -13.14 -20.02 -3.00
CA ARG A 84 -14.21 -20.01 -1.99
C ARG A 84 -14.94 -18.69 -2.08
N VAL A 85 -16.26 -18.73 -1.93
CA VAL A 85 -17.12 -17.54 -1.90
C VAL A 85 -17.89 -17.56 -0.59
N TYR A 86 -17.76 -16.48 0.16
CA TYR A 86 -18.48 -16.28 1.42
C TYR A 86 -19.52 -15.18 1.24
N SER A 87 -20.75 -15.46 1.62
CA SER A 87 -21.77 -14.43 1.80
C SER A 87 -21.48 -13.62 3.08
N PHE A 88 -22.17 -12.50 3.30
CA PHE A 88 -22.02 -11.75 4.55
C PHE A 88 -22.36 -12.60 5.78
N ALA A 89 -23.40 -13.43 5.73
CA ALA A 89 -23.73 -14.35 6.81
C ALA A 89 -22.64 -15.41 7.02
N ALA A 90 -22.08 -15.98 5.95
CA ALA A 90 -20.99 -16.95 6.05
C ALA A 90 -19.70 -16.32 6.58
N LEU A 91 -19.36 -15.11 6.11
CA LEU A 91 -18.22 -14.35 6.62
C LEU A 91 -18.38 -14.02 8.09
N GLN A 92 -19.57 -13.57 8.53
CA GLN A 92 -19.86 -13.32 9.95
C GLN A 92 -19.60 -14.57 10.81
N ALA A 93 -20.10 -15.73 10.38
CA ALA A 93 -19.92 -16.98 11.12
C ALA A 93 -18.44 -17.38 11.27
N GLU A 94 -17.63 -17.22 10.21
CA GLU A 94 -16.18 -17.47 10.27
C GLU A 94 -15.45 -16.48 11.18
N VAL A 95 -15.82 -15.20 11.11
CA VAL A 95 -15.24 -14.13 11.96
C VAL A 95 -15.62 -14.34 13.41
N GLU A 96 -16.84 -14.75 13.73
CA GLU A 96 -17.28 -15.07 15.09
C GLU A 96 -16.53 -16.29 15.65
N ALA A 97 -16.35 -17.34 14.84
CA ALA A 97 -15.58 -18.51 15.25
C ALA A 97 -14.11 -18.14 15.53
N MET A 98 -13.49 -17.32 14.68
CA MET A 98 -12.14 -16.80 14.91
C MET A 98 -12.07 -15.93 16.17
N ALA A 99 -13.04 -15.05 16.38
CA ALA A 99 -13.12 -14.20 17.56
C ALA A 99 -13.27 -15.04 18.84
N ALA A 100 -14.12 -16.08 18.82
CA ALA A 100 -14.29 -17.00 19.94
C ALA A 100 -13.00 -17.77 20.26
N MET A 101 -12.24 -18.20 19.24
CA MET A 101 -10.91 -18.79 19.45
C MET A 101 -9.95 -17.82 20.12
N LEU A 102 -9.89 -16.56 19.68
CA LEU A 102 -9.01 -15.54 20.28
C LEU A 102 -9.40 -15.24 21.74
N VAL A 103 -10.68 -15.05 22.02
CA VAL A 103 -11.18 -14.83 23.40
C VAL A 103 -10.87 -16.02 24.29
N ALA A 104 -11.03 -17.26 23.81
CA ALA A 104 -10.70 -18.47 24.55
C ALA A 104 -9.20 -18.60 24.87
N GLN A 105 -8.33 -17.93 24.11
CA GLN A 105 -6.89 -17.81 24.40
C GLN A 105 -6.56 -16.56 25.25
N GLY A 106 -7.57 -15.91 25.82
CA GLY A 106 -7.40 -14.77 26.71
C GLY A 106 -7.03 -13.47 26.01
N ILE A 107 -7.37 -13.30 24.72
CA ILE A 107 -7.21 -12.02 24.02
C ILE A 107 -8.32 -11.08 24.47
N GLU A 108 -7.94 -9.90 24.92
CA GLU A 108 -8.81 -8.84 25.43
C GLU A 108 -8.68 -7.56 24.57
N PRO A 109 -9.61 -6.61 24.69
CA PRO A 109 -9.48 -5.31 23.99
C PRO A 109 -8.14 -4.64 24.31
N GLY A 110 -7.45 -4.15 23.28
CA GLY A 110 -6.12 -3.54 23.37
C GLY A 110 -4.95 -4.53 23.32
N ASP A 111 -5.17 -5.84 23.43
CA ASP A 111 -4.12 -6.84 23.19
C ASP A 111 -3.70 -6.86 21.73
N ARG A 112 -2.43 -7.16 21.46
CA ARG A 112 -1.91 -7.25 20.10
C ARG A 112 -1.92 -8.69 19.61
N VAL A 113 -2.39 -8.86 18.37
CA VAL A 113 -2.35 -10.13 17.64
C VAL A 113 -1.54 -9.91 16.35
N LEU A 114 -0.47 -10.66 16.18
CA LEU A 114 0.34 -10.59 14.97
C LEU A 114 -0.15 -11.63 13.98
N ILE A 115 -0.34 -11.22 12.71
CA ILE A 115 -0.84 -12.05 11.62
C ILE A 115 0.27 -12.19 10.58
N TYR A 116 0.88 -13.38 10.52
CA TYR A 116 1.94 -13.73 9.56
C TYR A 116 1.43 -14.85 8.64
N MET A 117 0.66 -14.47 7.62
CA MET A 117 -0.11 -15.40 6.80
C MET A 117 -0.03 -15.06 5.32
N PRO A 118 -0.24 -16.06 4.43
CA PRO A 118 -0.44 -15.81 3.01
C PRO A 118 -1.83 -15.21 2.74
N MET A 119 -2.11 -14.89 1.47
CA MET A 119 -3.40 -14.34 1.00
C MET A 119 -4.51 -15.39 1.03
N ILE A 120 -4.95 -15.80 2.21
CA ILE A 120 -6.01 -16.79 2.44
C ILE A 120 -7.15 -16.20 3.27
N PRO A 121 -8.37 -16.75 3.18
CA PRO A 121 -9.55 -16.20 3.87
C PRO A 121 -9.34 -16.07 5.39
N GLU A 122 -8.65 -17.02 5.99
CA GLU A 122 -8.38 -17.06 7.43
C GLU A 122 -7.60 -15.83 7.91
N ALA A 123 -6.79 -15.21 7.04
CA ALA A 123 -6.10 -13.96 7.36
C ALA A 123 -7.08 -12.78 7.44
N ALA A 124 -8.05 -12.70 6.53
CA ALA A 124 -9.11 -11.70 6.58
C ALA A 124 -10.04 -11.94 7.80
N PHE A 125 -10.35 -13.19 8.12
CA PHE A 125 -11.11 -13.53 9.33
C PHE A 125 -10.38 -13.07 10.58
N ALA A 126 -9.06 -13.26 10.65
CA ALA A 126 -8.23 -12.83 11.78
C ALA A 126 -8.24 -11.30 11.97
N MET A 127 -8.09 -10.53 10.87
CA MET A 127 -8.15 -9.06 10.93
C MET A 127 -9.53 -8.58 11.43
N LEU A 128 -10.61 -9.13 10.87
CA LEU A 128 -11.98 -8.77 11.25
C LEU A 128 -12.33 -9.24 12.67
N ALA A 129 -11.84 -10.41 13.11
CA ALA A 129 -12.04 -10.92 14.46
C ALA A 129 -11.33 -10.04 15.50
N CYS A 130 -10.09 -9.60 15.23
CA CYS A 130 -9.40 -8.64 16.10
C CYS A 130 -10.20 -7.33 16.21
N ALA A 131 -10.66 -6.78 15.10
CA ALA A 131 -11.50 -5.58 15.08
C ALA A 131 -12.80 -5.80 15.86
N ARG A 132 -13.42 -7.00 15.74
CA ARG A 132 -14.65 -7.39 16.46
C ARG A 132 -14.52 -7.29 17.97
N ILE A 133 -13.44 -7.84 18.51
CA ILE A 133 -13.21 -7.93 19.97
C ILE A 133 -12.40 -6.75 20.54
N GLY A 134 -12.01 -5.77 19.70
CA GLY A 134 -11.22 -4.62 20.12
C GLY A 134 -9.73 -4.92 20.31
N ALA A 135 -9.22 -6.04 19.81
CA ALA A 135 -7.79 -6.34 19.77
C ALA A 135 -7.11 -5.56 18.60
N ILE A 136 -5.84 -5.25 18.79
CA ILE A 136 -5.02 -4.51 17.82
C ILE A 136 -4.26 -5.53 16.97
N HIS A 137 -4.60 -5.64 15.68
CA HIS A 137 -3.85 -6.53 14.81
C HIS A 137 -2.62 -5.87 14.21
N SER A 138 -1.60 -6.68 13.93
CA SER A 138 -0.43 -6.30 13.17
C SER A 138 -0.19 -7.35 12.09
N VAL A 139 -0.46 -6.99 10.84
CA VAL A 139 -0.24 -7.91 9.71
C VAL A 139 1.17 -7.76 9.21
N VAL A 140 1.87 -8.88 9.10
CA VAL A 140 3.22 -8.95 8.54
C VAL A 140 3.16 -9.70 7.22
N PHE A 141 3.74 -9.10 6.18
CA PHE A 141 3.79 -9.72 4.86
C PHE A 141 4.43 -11.11 4.91
N GLY A 142 3.75 -12.11 4.36
CA GLY A 142 4.12 -13.52 4.42
C GLY A 142 5.41 -13.94 3.71
N GLY A 143 6.21 -12.99 3.33
CA GLY A 143 7.51 -13.22 2.70
C GLY A 143 8.68 -12.62 3.48
N PHE A 144 8.45 -12.04 4.65
CA PHE A 144 9.54 -11.49 5.45
C PHE A 144 10.39 -12.58 6.11
N ALA A 145 11.69 -12.32 6.19
CA ALA A 145 12.64 -13.18 6.90
C ALA A 145 12.48 -13.07 8.42
N SER A 146 13.00 -14.08 9.11
CA SER A 146 12.88 -14.25 10.57
C SER A 146 13.35 -13.03 11.37
N VAL A 147 14.46 -12.39 10.99
CA VAL A 147 14.98 -11.20 11.68
C VAL A 147 13.98 -10.02 11.60
N SER A 148 13.39 -9.82 10.42
CA SER A 148 12.42 -8.76 10.20
C SER A 148 11.10 -9.02 10.96
N LEU A 149 10.71 -10.29 11.08
CA LEU A 149 9.56 -10.72 11.86
C LEU A 149 9.84 -10.57 13.37
N ALA A 150 11.03 -10.95 13.84
CA ALA A 150 11.46 -10.82 15.23
C ALA A 150 11.38 -9.37 15.72
N SER A 151 11.87 -8.40 14.92
CA SER A 151 11.82 -6.99 15.30
C SER A 151 10.38 -6.46 15.45
N ARG A 152 9.42 -7.00 14.69
CA ARG A 152 8.00 -6.65 14.82
C ARG A 152 7.33 -7.34 16.01
N ILE A 153 7.76 -8.56 16.34
CA ILE A 153 7.35 -9.25 17.56
C ILE A 153 7.79 -8.45 18.79
N ASP A 154 9.02 -7.94 18.79
CA ASP A 154 9.55 -7.15 19.90
C ASP A 154 8.84 -5.81 20.06
N ASP A 155 8.56 -5.12 18.96
CA ASP A 155 7.93 -3.80 19.00
C ASP A 155 6.42 -3.88 19.31
N ALA A 156 5.69 -4.78 18.64
CA ALA A 156 4.25 -4.96 18.86
C ALA A 156 3.93 -5.71 20.16
N THR A 157 4.86 -6.51 20.67
CA THR A 157 4.66 -7.40 21.83
C THR A 157 3.34 -8.19 21.78
N PRO A 158 3.10 -8.99 20.70
CA PRO A 158 1.84 -9.67 20.50
C PRO A 158 1.64 -10.78 21.54
N LYS A 159 0.43 -10.90 22.07
CA LYS A 159 0.03 -11.97 22.98
C LYS A 159 -0.13 -13.31 22.25
N LEU A 160 -0.56 -13.24 20.99
CA LEU A 160 -0.77 -14.39 20.11
C LEU A 160 -0.30 -14.06 18.68
N VAL A 161 0.24 -15.08 17.99
CA VAL A 161 0.55 -15.02 16.56
C VAL A 161 -0.37 -15.97 15.80
N ILE A 162 -0.89 -15.54 14.64
CA ILE A 162 -1.63 -16.40 13.71
C ILE A 162 -0.76 -16.63 12.49
N SER A 163 -0.55 -17.88 12.10
CA SER A 163 0.28 -18.22 10.94
C SER A 163 -0.25 -19.45 10.20
N ALA A 164 0.38 -19.79 9.08
CA ALA A 164 0.10 -20.99 8.30
C ALA A 164 1.34 -21.87 8.20
N ASP A 165 1.16 -23.13 7.77
CA ASP A 165 2.26 -24.05 7.47
C ASP A 165 3.15 -23.46 6.37
N ALA A 166 2.54 -23.00 5.25
CA ALA A 166 3.26 -22.41 4.13
C ALA A 166 2.38 -21.48 3.29
N GLY A 167 3.04 -20.56 2.58
CA GLY A 167 2.51 -19.87 1.40
C GLY A 167 3.05 -20.46 0.12
N SER A 168 2.39 -20.16 -1.01
CA SER A 168 2.90 -20.43 -2.35
C SER A 168 2.89 -19.15 -3.18
N ARG A 169 3.92 -18.98 -4.03
CA ARG A 169 4.00 -17.84 -4.95
C ARG A 169 4.74 -18.24 -6.21
N ALA A 170 4.06 -18.11 -7.35
CA ALA A 170 4.57 -18.56 -8.66
C ALA A 170 5.06 -20.02 -8.62
N GLY A 171 4.32 -20.89 -7.93
CA GLY A 171 4.64 -22.31 -7.76
C GLY A 171 5.75 -22.62 -6.74
N LYS A 172 6.38 -21.61 -6.14
CA LYS A 172 7.38 -21.82 -5.08
C LYS A 172 6.70 -21.83 -3.72
N ARG A 173 6.88 -22.90 -2.95
CA ARG A 173 6.40 -23.02 -1.57
C ARG A 173 7.38 -22.34 -0.63
N ILE A 174 6.85 -21.55 0.30
CA ILE A 174 7.60 -20.88 1.36
C ILE A 174 7.05 -21.40 2.68
N ALA A 175 7.84 -22.21 3.38
CA ALA A 175 7.47 -22.72 4.70
C ALA A 175 7.50 -21.58 5.72
N TYR A 176 6.35 -21.23 6.30
CA TYR A 176 6.27 -20.11 7.25
C TYR A 176 6.63 -20.52 8.67
N LYS A 177 6.29 -21.74 9.06
CA LYS A 177 6.54 -22.22 10.43
C LYS A 177 8.01 -22.15 10.85
N PRO A 178 9.00 -22.62 10.05
CA PRO A 178 10.41 -22.50 10.42
C PRO A 178 10.86 -21.03 10.55
N LEU A 179 10.39 -20.15 9.66
CA LEU A 179 10.71 -18.71 9.73
C LEU A 179 10.13 -18.06 10.98
N LEU A 180 8.91 -18.45 11.35
CA LEU A 180 8.25 -17.97 12.58
C LEU A 180 8.94 -18.47 13.84
N ASP A 181 9.31 -19.74 13.89
CA ASP A 181 10.00 -20.33 15.06
C ASP A 181 11.36 -19.67 15.27
N GLU A 182 12.12 -19.46 14.20
CA GLU A 182 13.37 -18.72 14.25
C GLU A 182 13.13 -17.27 14.71
N ALA A 183 12.11 -16.59 14.18
CA ALA A 183 11.77 -15.23 14.59
C ALA A 183 11.42 -15.15 16.08
N ILE A 184 10.60 -16.07 16.58
CA ILE A 184 10.26 -16.16 18.02
C ILE A 184 11.51 -16.47 18.85
N SER A 185 12.43 -17.29 18.35
CA SER A 185 13.70 -17.56 19.02
C SER A 185 14.57 -16.31 19.13
N LEU A 186 14.66 -15.52 18.06
CA LEU A 186 15.46 -14.28 17.98
C LEU A 186 14.86 -13.13 18.80
N ALA A 187 13.53 -13.02 18.82
CA ALA A 187 12.84 -11.95 19.54
C ALA A 187 13.05 -12.01 21.04
N GLY A 188 13.13 -10.86 21.71
CA GLY A 188 13.11 -10.75 23.18
C GLY A 188 11.75 -11.11 23.76
N HIS A 189 10.68 -10.62 23.13
CA HIS A 189 9.30 -10.95 23.49
C HIS A 189 8.91 -12.34 22.95
N LYS A 190 8.20 -13.13 23.79
CA LYS A 190 7.72 -14.48 23.42
C LYS A 190 6.20 -14.50 23.45
N PRO A 191 5.52 -14.62 22.29
CA PRO A 191 4.07 -14.82 22.26
C PRO A 191 3.67 -16.08 23.03
N ALA A 192 2.58 -15.99 23.79
CA ALA A 192 2.09 -17.13 24.57
C ALA A 192 1.63 -18.29 23.67
N HIS A 193 0.98 -17.95 22.56
CA HIS A 193 0.42 -18.94 21.65
C HIS A 193 0.68 -18.59 20.17
N VAL A 194 0.71 -19.63 19.34
CA VAL A 194 0.74 -19.56 17.88
C VAL A 194 -0.44 -20.36 17.34
N LEU A 195 -1.39 -19.71 16.69
CA LEU A 195 -2.52 -20.36 16.05
C LEU A 195 -2.12 -20.73 14.61
N MET A 196 -2.06 -22.03 14.30
CA MET A 196 -1.55 -22.56 13.04
C MET A 196 -2.68 -23.01 12.13
N VAL A 197 -2.75 -22.43 10.93
CA VAL A 197 -3.58 -22.91 9.81
C VAL A 197 -2.76 -23.90 9.00
N ASP A 198 -3.13 -25.18 9.08
CA ASP A 198 -2.51 -26.23 8.29
C ASP A 198 -3.19 -26.33 6.91
N ARG A 199 -2.47 -25.98 5.86
CA ARG A 199 -2.92 -26.07 4.46
C ARG A 199 -2.46 -27.36 3.77
N GLY A 200 -1.63 -28.14 4.43
CA GLY A 200 -0.99 -29.34 3.86
C GLY A 200 0.06 -29.03 2.79
N LEU A 201 0.63 -27.82 2.78
CA LEU A 201 1.61 -27.39 1.78
C LEU A 201 3.06 -27.67 2.18
N ALA A 202 3.34 -27.69 3.48
CA ALA A 202 4.65 -28.06 4.04
C ALA A 202 4.48 -28.79 5.36
N PRO A 203 5.26 -29.86 5.59
CA PRO A 203 5.28 -30.51 6.90
C PRO A 203 5.88 -29.55 7.96
N PHE A 204 5.34 -29.58 9.16
CA PHE A 204 5.88 -28.81 10.28
C PHE A 204 5.68 -29.55 11.61
N GLU A 205 6.56 -29.28 12.57
CA GLU A 205 6.43 -29.76 13.92
C GLU A 205 5.75 -28.71 14.79
N ARG A 206 4.85 -29.15 15.67
CA ARG A 206 4.18 -28.28 16.64
C ARG A 206 4.97 -28.22 17.92
N VAL A 207 5.16 -27.03 18.45
CA VAL A 207 5.73 -26.82 19.77
C VAL A 207 4.63 -27.01 20.81
N ALA A 208 4.78 -28.05 21.61
CA ALA A 208 3.78 -28.40 22.64
C ALA A 208 3.54 -27.25 23.64
N GLY A 209 2.30 -26.98 23.95
CA GLY A 209 1.88 -25.90 24.87
C GLY A 209 1.86 -24.50 24.27
N ARG A 210 2.48 -24.29 23.07
CA ARG A 210 2.47 -23.01 22.36
C ARG A 210 1.61 -23.04 21.10
N ASP A 211 1.77 -24.08 20.28
CA ASP A 211 1.15 -24.13 18.95
C ASP A 211 -0.23 -24.78 19.02
N LEU A 212 -1.23 -24.04 18.57
CA LEU A 212 -2.64 -24.41 18.58
C LEU A 212 -3.08 -24.77 17.15
N ASP A 213 -3.96 -25.76 17.03
CA ASP A 213 -4.55 -26.16 15.75
C ASP A 213 -5.77 -25.30 15.43
N TYR A 214 -5.71 -24.60 14.29
CA TYR A 214 -6.82 -23.77 13.83
C TYR A 214 -8.09 -24.59 13.57
N ALA A 215 -7.98 -25.71 12.86
CA ALA A 215 -9.13 -26.53 12.46
C ALA A 215 -9.84 -27.13 13.68
N GLU A 216 -9.07 -27.61 14.66
CA GLU A 216 -9.60 -28.14 15.93
C GLU A 216 -10.32 -27.06 16.72
N LEU A 217 -9.66 -25.90 16.92
CA LEU A 217 -10.27 -24.79 17.68
C LEU A 217 -11.49 -24.22 16.96
N ARG A 218 -11.43 -24.07 15.62
CA ARG A 218 -12.57 -23.63 14.83
C ARG A 218 -13.77 -24.56 15.00
N ALA A 219 -13.55 -25.87 14.93
CA ALA A 219 -14.64 -26.84 15.13
C ALA A 219 -15.24 -26.76 16.54
N ARG A 220 -14.41 -26.51 17.58
CA ARG A 220 -14.85 -26.37 18.97
C ARG A 220 -15.65 -25.09 19.21
N HIS A 221 -15.31 -24.01 18.53
CA HIS A 221 -15.91 -22.69 18.73
C HIS A 221 -16.92 -22.31 17.64
N TRP A 222 -17.18 -23.18 16.67
CA TRP A 222 -18.15 -22.92 15.61
C TRP A 222 -19.56 -22.65 16.15
N GLY A 223 -20.17 -21.56 15.68
CA GLY A 223 -21.51 -21.17 16.10
C GLY A 223 -21.60 -20.51 17.48
N GLN A 224 -20.48 -20.25 18.13
CA GLN A 224 -20.44 -19.44 19.36
C GLN A 224 -20.54 -17.96 19.00
N PRO A 225 -21.59 -17.25 19.40
CA PRO A 225 -21.72 -15.83 19.10
C PRO A 225 -20.72 -15.02 19.92
N VAL A 226 -20.03 -14.11 19.27
CA VAL A 226 -19.15 -13.12 19.91
C VAL A 226 -19.62 -11.73 19.46
N PRO A 227 -20.29 -10.94 20.31
CA PRO A 227 -20.74 -9.60 19.92
C PRO A 227 -19.56 -8.67 19.65
N CYS A 228 -19.77 -7.66 18.80
CA CYS A 228 -18.78 -6.62 18.58
C CYS A 228 -18.56 -5.78 19.84
N THR A 229 -17.32 -5.57 20.22
CA THR A 229 -16.93 -4.62 21.26
C THR A 229 -17.02 -3.20 20.70
N TRP A 230 -17.88 -2.37 21.29
CA TRP A 230 -18.00 -0.97 20.90
C TRP A 230 -16.84 -0.16 21.49
N LEU A 231 -16.07 0.49 20.63
CA LEU A 231 -14.85 1.19 20.97
C LEU A 231 -15.00 2.68 20.74
N GLU A 232 -14.41 3.51 21.60
CA GLU A 232 -14.27 4.94 21.34
C GLU A 232 -13.51 5.16 20.04
N SER A 233 -13.93 6.14 19.25
CA SER A 233 -13.46 6.41 17.89
C SER A 233 -11.94 6.41 17.74
N ASN A 234 -11.22 6.95 18.72
CA ASN A 234 -9.76 7.08 18.67
C ASN A 234 -9.00 5.88 19.25
N THR A 235 -9.71 4.81 19.63
CA THR A 235 -9.06 3.56 20.06
C THR A 235 -8.24 2.99 18.91
N PRO A 236 -6.97 2.55 19.15
CA PRO A 236 -6.17 1.91 18.12
C PRO A 236 -6.82 0.64 17.57
N SER A 237 -6.88 0.49 16.25
CA SER A 237 -7.43 -0.69 15.57
C SER A 237 -6.34 -1.63 15.07
N TYR A 238 -5.27 -1.07 14.53
CA TYR A 238 -4.12 -1.84 14.06
C TYR A 238 -2.83 -1.03 14.06
N THR A 239 -1.71 -1.73 14.00
CA THR A 239 -0.40 -1.16 13.70
C THR A 239 0.21 -1.85 12.49
N LEU A 240 0.59 -1.07 11.48
CA LEU A 240 1.21 -1.58 10.25
C LEU A 240 2.63 -1.06 10.12
N TYR A 241 3.59 -1.98 10.06
CA TYR A 241 5.00 -1.64 10.03
C TYR A 241 5.50 -1.27 8.63
N THR A 242 6.16 -0.11 8.55
CA THR A 242 6.88 0.34 7.36
C THR A 242 8.39 0.31 7.59
N SER A 243 9.18 0.24 6.50
CA SER A 243 10.63 0.37 6.59
C SER A 243 11.01 1.77 7.08
N GLY A 244 11.69 1.85 8.22
CA GLY A 244 12.23 3.10 8.74
C GLY A 244 13.53 3.51 8.06
N THR A 245 13.80 4.81 7.95
CA THR A 245 15.08 5.34 7.46
C THR A 245 16.26 5.02 8.41
N THR A 246 15.94 4.72 9.68
CA THR A 246 16.91 4.46 10.76
C THR A 246 17.13 2.96 11.05
N GLY A 247 16.65 2.07 10.19
CA GLY A 247 16.77 0.61 10.38
C GLY A 247 15.71 -0.03 11.28
N LYS A 248 15.14 0.70 12.26
CA LYS A 248 14.01 0.17 13.05
C LYS A 248 12.69 0.37 12.31
N PRO A 249 11.82 -0.65 12.20
CA PRO A 249 10.51 -0.50 11.59
C PRO A 249 9.67 0.52 12.37
N LYS A 250 8.77 1.23 11.66
CA LYS A 250 7.83 2.18 12.25
C LYS A 250 6.44 1.55 12.19
N GLY A 251 5.81 1.34 13.33
CA GLY A 251 4.42 0.91 13.41
C GLY A 251 3.48 2.10 13.20
N VAL A 252 2.83 2.16 12.06
CA VAL A 252 1.80 3.18 11.77
C VAL A 252 0.52 2.79 12.51
N GLN A 253 0.15 3.54 13.54
CA GLN A 253 -1.06 3.30 14.33
C GLN A 253 -2.27 3.96 13.68
N ARG A 254 -3.40 3.23 13.65
CA ARG A 254 -4.66 3.67 13.05
C ARG A 254 -5.81 3.57 14.05
N ASP A 255 -6.71 4.56 14.05
CA ASP A 255 -7.91 4.56 14.87
C ASP A 255 -9.05 3.70 14.28
N VAL A 256 -10.11 3.52 15.07
CA VAL A 256 -11.31 2.79 14.64
C VAL A 256 -12.25 3.69 13.85
N GLY A 257 -12.67 4.82 14.42
CA GLY A 257 -13.77 5.61 13.88
C GLY A 257 -13.37 6.50 12.71
N GLY A 258 -12.25 7.24 12.84
CA GLY A 258 -11.74 8.07 11.76
C GLY A 258 -11.43 7.26 10.50
N TYR A 259 -10.84 6.08 10.68
CA TYR A 259 -10.53 5.17 9.59
C TYR A 259 -11.81 4.62 8.91
N ALA A 260 -12.80 4.20 9.68
CA ALA A 260 -14.06 3.70 9.14
C ALA A 260 -14.79 4.76 8.29
N VAL A 261 -14.86 6.00 8.77
CA VAL A 261 -15.50 7.12 8.05
C VAL A 261 -14.75 7.45 6.77
N ALA A 262 -13.43 7.55 6.84
CA ALA A 262 -12.59 7.86 5.67
C ALA A 262 -12.71 6.78 4.58
N LEU A 263 -12.70 5.51 4.97
CA LEU A 263 -12.87 4.40 4.02
C LEU A 263 -14.27 4.39 3.40
N ALA A 264 -15.33 4.61 4.19
CA ALA A 264 -16.69 4.69 3.67
C ALA A 264 -16.83 5.81 2.64
N ALA A 265 -16.28 6.98 2.92
CA ALA A 265 -16.31 8.12 1.99
C ALA A 265 -15.46 7.86 0.74
N SER A 266 -14.25 7.30 0.88
CA SER A 266 -13.37 7.04 -0.26
C SER A 266 -13.90 5.95 -1.18
N MET A 267 -14.52 4.90 -0.64
CA MET A 267 -15.13 3.84 -1.46
C MET A 267 -16.27 4.37 -2.33
N ASP A 268 -17.10 5.26 -1.79
CA ASP A 268 -18.20 5.87 -2.55
C ASP A 268 -17.67 6.89 -3.57
N TRP A 269 -16.90 7.87 -3.13
CA TRP A 269 -16.56 9.03 -3.96
C TRP A 269 -15.34 8.82 -4.85
N ILE A 270 -14.27 8.23 -4.30
CA ILE A 270 -13.05 8.02 -5.08
C ILE A 270 -13.22 6.81 -6.00
N PHE A 271 -13.64 5.68 -5.45
CA PHE A 271 -13.72 4.43 -6.21
C PHE A 271 -15.09 4.21 -6.89
N GLY A 272 -16.11 4.95 -6.52
CA GLY A 272 -17.46 4.79 -7.06
C GLY A 272 -18.08 3.42 -6.76
N GLY A 273 -17.68 2.82 -5.64
CA GLY A 273 -18.13 1.50 -5.21
C GLY A 273 -19.57 1.50 -4.72
N ARG A 274 -20.33 0.47 -5.07
CA ARG A 274 -21.72 0.32 -4.67
C ARG A 274 -21.95 -1.03 -4.01
N ALA A 275 -22.83 -1.05 -3.03
CA ALA A 275 -23.22 -2.27 -2.34
C ALA A 275 -23.71 -3.37 -3.32
N GLY A 276 -23.26 -4.62 -3.12
CA GLY A 276 -23.57 -5.76 -3.98
C GLY A 276 -22.66 -5.93 -5.20
N GLU A 277 -21.83 -4.93 -5.54
CA GLU A 277 -20.84 -5.03 -6.60
C GLU A 277 -19.58 -5.76 -6.13
N THR A 278 -18.67 -6.06 -7.06
CA THR A 278 -17.39 -6.72 -6.75
C THR A 278 -16.23 -5.77 -6.97
N TYR A 279 -15.41 -5.63 -5.93
CA TYR A 279 -14.15 -4.88 -5.92
C TYR A 279 -12.97 -5.86 -5.98
N PHE A 280 -11.95 -5.55 -6.76
CA PHE A 280 -10.76 -6.39 -6.89
C PHE A 280 -9.49 -5.58 -6.68
N SER A 281 -8.75 -5.86 -5.62
CA SER A 281 -7.38 -5.36 -5.45
C SER A 281 -6.37 -6.46 -5.63
N THR A 282 -5.36 -6.24 -6.47
CA THR A 282 -4.26 -7.20 -6.70
C THR A 282 -3.11 -7.06 -5.69
N SER A 283 -3.31 -6.26 -4.64
CA SER A 283 -2.34 -6.06 -3.57
C SER A 283 -2.36 -7.21 -2.56
N ASP A 284 -1.59 -7.06 -1.48
CA ASP A 284 -1.48 -8.00 -0.37
C ASP A 284 -1.92 -7.35 0.93
N ILE A 285 -2.52 -8.13 1.84
CA ILE A 285 -2.97 -7.65 3.16
C ILE A 285 -1.83 -7.17 4.05
N GLY A 286 -0.61 -7.55 3.79
CA GLY A 286 0.58 -7.05 4.49
C GLY A 286 0.94 -5.59 4.18
N TRP A 287 0.17 -4.92 3.30
CA TRP A 287 0.34 -3.52 2.93
C TRP A 287 -0.92 -2.70 3.28
N VAL A 288 -0.76 -1.38 3.34
CA VAL A 288 -1.90 -0.48 3.63
C VAL A 288 -3.03 -0.62 2.60
N VAL A 289 -2.70 -0.85 1.33
CA VAL A 289 -3.72 -1.12 0.29
C VAL A 289 -4.56 -2.34 0.66
N GLY A 290 -3.94 -3.38 1.19
CA GLY A 290 -4.65 -4.58 1.62
C GLY A 290 -5.58 -4.33 2.80
N HIS A 291 -5.14 -3.55 3.79
CA HIS A 291 -5.99 -3.14 4.91
C HIS A 291 -7.16 -2.30 4.42
N SER A 292 -6.86 -1.20 3.73
CA SER A 292 -7.87 -0.23 3.31
C SER A 292 -8.78 -0.77 2.20
N TYR A 293 -8.22 -1.47 1.20
CA TYR A 293 -8.91 -1.77 -0.07
C TYR A 293 -8.81 -3.24 -0.52
N ILE A 294 -8.56 -4.17 0.41
CA ILE A 294 -8.95 -5.58 0.28
C ILE A 294 -9.94 -5.93 1.38
N VAL A 295 -9.66 -5.56 2.65
CA VAL A 295 -10.48 -5.99 3.77
C VAL A 295 -11.52 -4.94 4.15
N TYR A 296 -11.11 -3.78 4.70
CA TYR A 296 -12.07 -2.89 5.36
C TYR A 296 -12.95 -2.09 4.40
N GLY A 297 -12.37 -1.34 3.47
CA GLY A 297 -13.11 -0.42 2.60
C GLY A 297 -14.22 -1.08 1.79
N PRO A 298 -13.93 -2.10 0.97
CA PRO A 298 -14.94 -2.78 0.17
C PRO A 298 -16.06 -3.38 1.02
N LEU A 299 -15.72 -4.02 2.14
CA LEU A 299 -16.71 -4.60 3.05
C LEU A 299 -17.56 -3.52 3.73
N ILE A 300 -16.96 -2.42 4.21
CA ILE A 300 -17.72 -1.27 4.76
C ILE A 300 -18.70 -0.72 3.72
N ALA A 301 -18.31 -0.64 2.45
CA ALA A 301 -19.20 -0.22 1.36
C ALA A 301 -20.26 -1.28 0.99
N GLY A 302 -20.21 -2.47 1.59
CA GLY A 302 -21.12 -3.58 1.30
C GLY A 302 -20.87 -4.21 -0.07
N MET A 303 -19.65 -4.12 -0.58
CA MET A 303 -19.19 -4.78 -1.79
C MET A 303 -18.62 -6.16 -1.49
N ALA A 304 -18.65 -7.05 -2.48
CA ALA A 304 -17.83 -8.24 -2.45
C ALA A 304 -16.37 -7.83 -2.71
N THR A 305 -15.44 -8.27 -1.86
CA THR A 305 -14.01 -8.12 -2.10
C THR A 305 -13.42 -9.40 -2.68
N LEU A 306 -12.65 -9.27 -3.78
CA LEU A 306 -11.92 -10.38 -4.37
C LEU A 306 -10.48 -10.39 -3.84
N MET A 307 -10.15 -11.41 -3.09
CA MET A 307 -8.84 -11.68 -2.51
C MET A 307 -8.14 -12.76 -3.36
N TYR A 308 -7.01 -12.43 -3.96
CA TYR A 308 -6.32 -13.27 -4.93
C TYR A 308 -4.97 -13.75 -4.38
N GLU A 309 -4.81 -15.06 -4.28
CA GLU A 309 -3.53 -15.72 -4.00
C GLU A 309 -2.91 -16.19 -5.32
N GLY A 310 -2.02 -15.40 -5.88
CA GLY A 310 -1.36 -15.65 -7.15
C GLY A 310 -0.55 -14.46 -7.64
N THR A 311 -0.06 -14.56 -8.88
CA THR A 311 0.68 -13.48 -9.55
C THR A 311 -0.03 -13.04 -10.83
N PRO A 312 0.22 -11.83 -11.35
CA PRO A 312 -0.48 -11.30 -12.53
C PRO A 312 -0.31 -12.13 -13.82
N VAL A 313 0.68 -13.03 -13.85
CA VAL A 313 1.05 -13.79 -15.05
C VAL A 313 1.06 -15.31 -14.82
N ASN A 314 0.59 -15.81 -13.69
CA ASN A 314 0.52 -17.23 -13.38
C ASN A 314 -0.95 -17.64 -13.11
N PRO A 315 -1.51 -18.62 -13.83
CA PRO A 315 -0.89 -19.52 -14.82
C PRO A 315 -0.60 -18.89 -16.18
N ASP A 316 -1.20 -17.75 -16.49
CA ASP A 316 -0.94 -16.97 -17.70
C ASP A 316 -1.34 -15.48 -17.51
N ALA A 317 -0.94 -14.62 -18.44
CA ALA A 317 -1.17 -13.17 -18.36
C ALA A 317 -2.65 -12.74 -18.51
N ALA A 318 -3.57 -13.66 -18.77
CA ALA A 318 -5.01 -13.38 -18.82
C ALA A 318 -5.72 -13.63 -17.48
N VAL A 319 -5.03 -14.14 -16.47
CA VAL A 319 -5.64 -14.57 -15.20
C VAL A 319 -6.48 -13.47 -14.54
N LEU A 320 -5.97 -12.24 -14.49
CA LEU A 320 -6.70 -11.11 -13.85
C LEU A 320 -7.98 -10.78 -14.63
N TRP A 321 -7.94 -10.85 -15.95
CA TRP A 321 -9.07 -10.51 -16.81
C TRP A 321 -10.16 -11.60 -16.76
N ARG A 322 -9.77 -12.88 -16.63
CA ARG A 322 -10.72 -13.97 -16.34
C ARG A 322 -11.43 -13.78 -15.01
N LEU A 323 -10.73 -13.27 -13.99
CA LEU A 323 -11.34 -12.96 -12.69
C LEU A 323 -12.31 -11.78 -12.79
N VAL A 324 -11.95 -10.74 -13.54
CA VAL A 324 -12.83 -9.60 -13.82
C VAL A 324 -14.12 -10.07 -14.49
N GLU A 325 -14.03 -10.88 -15.55
CA GLU A 325 -15.18 -11.45 -16.25
C GLU A 325 -16.02 -12.34 -15.33
N LYS A 326 -15.39 -13.33 -14.70
CA LYS A 326 -16.06 -14.34 -13.87
C LYS A 326 -16.85 -13.75 -12.71
N TYR A 327 -16.26 -12.79 -12.01
CA TYR A 327 -16.86 -12.21 -10.82
C TYR A 327 -17.54 -10.88 -11.07
N ARG A 328 -17.62 -10.44 -12.32
CA ARG A 328 -18.22 -9.16 -12.73
C ARG A 328 -17.65 -7.99 -11.92
N VAL A 329 -16.31 -7.93 -11.86
CA VAL A 329 -15.60 -6.87 -11.15
C VAL A 329 -15.96 -5.51 -11.74
N THR A 330 -16.35 -4.57 -10.88
CA THR A 330 -16.75 -3.23 -11.30
C THR A 330 -15.65 -2.18 -11.09
N VAL A 331 -14.81 -2.40 -10.09
CA VAL A 331 -13.66 -1.54 -9.77
C VAL A 331 -12.44 -2.43 -9.52
N MET A 332 -11.35 -2.10 -10.18
CA MET A 332 -10.06 -2.79 -9.98
C MET A 332 -9.02 -1.83 -9.45
N PHE A 333 -8.20 -2.29 -8.50
CA PHE A 333 -7.08 -1.56 -7.93
C PHE A 333 -5.81 -2.39 -8.04
N SER A 334 -4.78 -1.86 -8.67
CA SER A 334 -3.54 -2.57 -8.93
C SER A 334 -2.31 -1.67 -8.74
N ALA A 335 -1.14 -2.16 -9.13
CA ALA A 335 0.10 -1.39 -9.10
C ALA A 335 0.67 -1.24 -10.52
N PRO A 336 1.36 -0.13 -10.84
CA PRO A 336 2.05 0.06 -12.12
C PRO A 336 2.97 -1.10 -12.49
N THR A 337 3.69 -1.69 -11.54
CA THR A 337 4.53 -2.88 -11.78
C THR A 337 3.74 -4.06 -12.33
N ALA A 338 2.54 -4.34 -11.82
CA ALA A 338 1.70 -5.41 -12.36
C ALA A 338 1.33 -5.14 -13.82
N VAL A 339 0.96 -3.90 -14.13
CA VAL A 339 0.66 -3.47 -15.52
C VAL A 339 1.89 -3.57 -16.43
N ARG A 340 3.08 -3.15 -15.96
CA ARG A 340 4.33 -3.27 -16.73
C ARG A 340 4.68 -4.74 -17.05
N VAL A 341 4.43 -5.64 -16.11
CA VAL A 341 4.61 -7.08 -16.34
C VAL A 341 3.64 -7.58 -17.41
N LEU A 342 2.36 -7.19 -17.31
CA LEU A 342 1.33 -7.55 -18.32
C LEU A 342 1.63 -6.98 -19.70
N LYS A 343 2.18 -5.75 -19.77
CA LYS A 343 2.57 -5.09 -21.03
C LYS A 343 3.64 -5.85 -21.83
N LYS A 344 4.39 -6.75 -21.19
CA LYS A 344 5.35 -7.64 -21.89
C LYS A 344 4.67 -8.76 -22.68
N HIS A 345 3.36 -8.96 -22.49
CA HIS A 345 2.55 -9.97 -23.16
C HIS A 345 1.68 -9.37 -24.26
N ASP A 346 1.04 -10.23 -25.06
CA ASP A 346 0.17 -9.83 -26.16
C ASP A 346 -1.03 -9.00 -25.65
N ALA A 347 -1.17 -7.76 -26.14
CA ALA A 347 -2.29 -6.89 -25.80
C ALA A 347 -3.67 -7.45 -26.20
N ALA A 348 -3.71 -8.41 -27.14
CA ALA A 348 -4.95 -9.09 -27.51
C ALA A 348 -5.57 -9.86 -26.35
N LEU A 349 -4.80 -10.19 -25.29
CA LEU A 349 -5.31 -10.84 -24.08
C LEU A 349 -6.39 -10.01 -23.38
N LEU A 350 -6.27 -8.67 -23.41
CA LEU A 350 -7.25 -7.76 -22.83
C LEU A 350 -8.62 -7.82 -23.55
N LYS A 351 -8.63 -8.19 -24.82
CA LYS A 351 -9.84 -8.23 -25.67
C LYS A 351 -10.51 -9.63 -25.70
N ARG A 352 -9.92 -10.63 -25.04
CA ARG A 352 -10.45 -12.01 -25.05
C ARG A 352 -11.51 -12.26 -23.98
N HIS A 353 -11.69 -11.30 -23.07
CA HIS A 353 -12.57 -11.42 -21.91
C HIS A 353 -13.64 -10.33 -21.89
N ASP A 354 -14.82 -10.64 -21.35
CA ASP A 354 -15.87 -9.64 -21.13
C ASP A 354 -15.53 -8.76 -19.93
N LEU A 355 -14.95 -7.59 -20.21
CA LEU A 355 -14.59 -6.59 -19.21
C LEU A 355 -15.66 -5.49 -19.06
N SER A 356 -16.86 -5.67 -19.63
CA SER A 356 -17.94 -4.66 -19.66
C SER A 356 -18.46 -4.24 -18.27
N SER A 357 -18.21 -5.06 -17.24
CA SER A 357 -18.53 -4.69 -15.86
C SER A 357 -17.55 -3.70 -15.25
N LEU A 358 -16.29 -3.66 -15.74
CA LEU A 358 -15.24 -2.81 -15.19
C LEU A 358 -15.50 -1.34 -15.57
N ARG A 359 -15.59 -0.47 -14.56
CA ARG A 359 -15.81 0.98 -14.74
C ARG A 359 -14.54 1.80 -14.65
N ALA A 360 -13.57 1.36 -13.84
CA ALA A 360 -12.30 2.05 -13.66
C ALA A 360 -11.20 1.09 -13.18
N LEU A 361 -9.98 1.37 -13.59
CA LEU A 361 -8.76 0.79 -13.03
C LEU A 361 -8.01 1.87 -12.25
N PHE A 362 -7.80 1.64 -10.95
CA PHE A 362 -6.98 2.49 -10.11
C PHE A 362 -5.59 1.89 -9.94
N LEU A 363 -4.56 2.73 -9.91
CA LEU A 363 -3.17 2.32 -9.74
C LEU A 363 -2.52 3.13 -8.62
N ALA A 364 -1.66 2.50 -7.82
CA ALA A 364 -0.90 3.18 -6.77
C ALA A 364 0.37 2.42 -6.38
N GLY A 365 1.18 3.05 -5.51
CA GLY A 365 2.33 2.45 -4.84
C GLY A 365 3.68 2.81 -5.46
N GLU A 366 3.68 3.20 -6.71
CA GLU A 366 4.83 3.70 -7.45
C GLU A 366 4.38 4.61 -8.61
N PRO A 367 5.29 5.41 -9.17
CA PRO A 367 4.93 6.28 -10.30
C PRO A 367 4.42 5.50 -11.52
N LEU A 368 3.31 5.95 -12.06
CA LEU A 368 2.76 5.45 -13.31
C LEU A 368 3.38 6.24 -14.47
N ASP A 369 4.18 5.58 -15.31
CA ASP A 369 4.74 6.17 -16.51
C ASP A 369 3.68 6.29 -17.62
N GLU A 370 3.75 7.37 -18.42
CA GLU A 370 2.78 7.66 -19.45
C GLU A 370 2.63 6.54 -20.49
N PRO A 371 3.70 5.89 -21.01
CA PRO A 371 3.54 4.80 -21.96
C PRO A 371 2.81 3.58 -21.39
N THR A 372 2.94 3.31 -20.09
CA THR A 372 2.23 2.22 -19.42
C THR A 372 0.77 2.60 -19.20
N ALA A 373 0.50 3.85 -18.77
CA ALA A 373 -0.85 4.36 -18.59
C ALA A 373 -1.66 4.32 -19.91
N ARG A 374 -1.08 4.79 -21.01
CA ARG A 374 -1.71 4.73 -22.35
C ARG A 374 -2.00 3.30 -22.78
N TRP A 375 -1.01 2.42 -22.68
CA TRP A 375 -1.16 1.02 -23.10
C TRP A 375 -2.34 0.32 -22.42
N ILE A 376 -2.49 0.49 -21.11
CA ILE A 376 -3.57 -0.17 -20.36
C ILE A 376 -4.92 0.52 -20.59
N ALA A 377 -4.95 1.86 -20.71
CA ALA A 377 -6.16 2.60 -21.01
C ALA A 377 -6.75 2.23 -22.37
N ASP A 378 -5.91 2.18 -23.41
CA ASP A 378 -6.31 1.80 -24.77
C ASP A 378 -6.78 0.32 -24.82
N GLY A 379 -6.17 -0.53 -24.00
CA GLY A 379 -6.53 -1.94 -23.92
C GLY A 379 -7.86 -2.21 -23.24
N LEU A 380 -8.14 -1.52 -22.14
CA LEU A 380 -9.33 -1.75 -21.31
C LEU A 380 -10.54 -0.89 -21.73
N ASN A 381 -10.32 0.22 -22.39
CA ASN A 381 -11.34 1.22 -22.72
C ASN A 381 -12.14 1.71 -21.49
N VAL A 382 -11.45 1.83 -20.35
CA VAL A 382 -11.99 2.41 -19.11
C VAL A 382 -11.01 3.44 -18.55
N PRO A 383 -11.45 4.39 -17.71
CA PRO A 383 -10.56 5.31 -17.03
C PRO A 383 -9.48 4.56 -16.24
N VAL A 384 -8.22 4.98 -16.43
CA VAL A 384 -7.07 4.56 -15.62
C VAL A 384 -6.68 5.73 -14.74
N ILE A 385 -6.83 5.56 -13.44
CA ILE A 385 -6.71 6.63 -12.45
C ILE A 385 -5.51 6.33 -11.55
N ASP A 386 -4.51 7.20 -11.60
CA ASP A 386 -3.37 7.13 -10.69
C ASP A 386 -3.74 7.66 -9.31
N ASN A 387 -3.15 7.07 -8.27
CA ASN A 387 -3.34 7.48 -6.89
C ASN A 387 -1.98 7.64 -6.22
N TYR A 388 -1.79 8.76 -5.57
CA TYR A 388 -0.66 8.98 -4.69
C TYR A 388 -1.13 8.99 -3.24
N TRP A 389 -0.54 8.15 -2.43
CA TRP A 389 -0.74 8.06 -0.99
C TRP A 389 0.37 7.26 -0.31
N GLN A 390 0.38 7.26 0.99
CA GLN A 390 1.36 6.59 1.82
C GLN A 390 0.67 5.67 2.82
N THR A 391 1.41 4.74 3.42
CA THR A 391 0.90 3.95 4.54
C THR A 391 0.36 4.87 5.64
N GLU A 392 1.01 5.98 5.86
CA GLU A 392 0.67 6.98 6.85
C GLU A 392 -0.66 7.69 6.59
N THR A 393 -1.03 7.93 5.34
CA THR A 393 -2.29 8.62 5.02
C THR A 393 -3.52 7.69 5.09
N GLY A 394 -3.33 6.39 4.87
CA GLY A 394 -4.39 5.37 4.99
C GLY A 394 -5.38 5.29 3.83
N TRP A 395 -5.49 6.35 3.04
CA TRP A 395 -6.33 6.47 1.84
C TRP A 395 -5.73 7.52 0.90
N PRO A 396 -6.19 7.62 -0.39
CA PRO A 396 -5.58 8.49 -1.38
C PRO A 396 -5.49 9.95 -0.96
N LEU A 397 -4.28 10.51 -1.05
CA LEU A 397 -3.98 11.91 -0.81
C LEU A 397 -4.20 12.75 -2.07
N LEU A 398 -3.69 12.27 -3.21
CA LEU A 398 -3.88 12.86 -4.53
C LEU A 398 -4.47 11.80 -5.44
N THR A 399 -5.57 12.13 -6.10
CA THR A 399 -6.18 11.29 -7.13
C THR A 399 -7.23 12.10 -7.89
N VAL A 400 -7.95 11.45 -8.77
CA VAL A 400 -9.19 11.95 -9.37
C VAL A 400 -10.34 11.10 -8.83
N ALA A 401 -11.29 11.74 -8.18
CA ALA A 401 -12.48 11.05 -7.69
C ALA A 401 -13.35 10.56 -8.86
N HIS A 402 -13.78 9.30 -8.80
CA HIS A 402 -14.59 8.72 -9.87
C HIS A 402 -15.95 9.42 -9.99
N HIS A 403 -16.60 9.70 -8.83
CA HIS A 403 -17.88 10.39 -8.81
C HIS A 403 -18.19 10.99 -7.44
N ILE A 404 -18.40 12.30 -7.40
CA ILE A 404 -18.94 12.99 -6.23
C ILE A 404 -20.27 13.61 -6.63
N PRO A 405 -21.39 13.23 -5.99
CA PRO A 405 -22.72 13.76 -6.36
C PRO A 405 -22.78 15.28 -6.31
N GLY A 406 -23.22 15.91 -7.40
CA GLY A 406 -23.35 17.37 -7.50
C GLY A 406 -22.04 18.13 -7.70
N VAL A 407 -20.92 17.45 -7.88
CA VAL A 407 -19.61 18.05 -8.15
C VAL A 407 -19.18 17.74 -9.59
N GLU A 408 -18.55 18.70 -10.26
CA GLU A 408 -17.99 18.52 -11.60
C GLU A 408 -16.85 17.50 -11.55
N ALA A 409 -16.84 16.61 -12.55
CA ALA A 409 -15.78 15.62 -12.69
C ALA A 409 -14.46 16.29 -13.06
N VAL A 410 -13.39 15.93 -12.35
CA VAL A 410 -12.03 16.30 -12.71
C VAL A 410 -11.51 15.28 -13.73
N PRO A 411 -11.04 15.70 -14.92
CA PRO A 411 -10.48 14.75 -15.89
C PRO A 411 -9.15 14.18 -15.40
N THR A 412 -8.82 12.96 -15.82
CA THR A 412 -7.49 12.38 -15.57
C THR A 412 -6.42 13.07 -16.41
N ARG A 413 -5.21 13.20 -15.87
CA ARG A 413 -4.05 13.75 -16.58
C ARG A 413 -2.88 12.79 -16.49
N LEU A 414 -2.33 12.39 -17.65
CA LEU A 414 -1.22 11.46 -17.70
C LEU A 414 0.02 12.01 -16.96
N GLY A 415 0.68 11.16 -16.20
CA GLY A 415 1.85 11.51 -15.39
C GLY A 415 1.52 12.20 -14.06
N SER A 416 0.25 12.55 -13.81
CA SER A 416 -0.21 13.14 -12.57
C SER A 416 -1.18 12.18 -11.84
N PRO A 417 -1.02 11.97 -10.52
CA PRO A 417 -2.06 11.30 -9.73
C PRO A 417 -3.33 12.14 -9.60
N GLY A 418 -3.35 13.42 -9.98
CA GLY A 418 -4.51 14.27 -9.93
C GLY A 418 -4.38 15.45 -8.96
N VAL A 419 -5.44 15.70 -8.22
CA VAL A 419 -5.60 16.85 -7.31
C VAL A 419 -5.70 16.40 -5.85
N PRO A 420 -5.46 17.29 -4.87
CA PRO A 420 -5.68 16.96 -3.46
C PRO A 420 -7.10 16.48 -3.18
N MET A 421 -7.23 15.39 -2.44
CA MET A 421 -8.52 14.91 -2.01
C MET A 421 -9.08 15.72 -0.84
N TYR A 422 -10.39 15.69 -0.70
CA TYR A 422 -11.11 16.40 0.37
C TYR A 422 -10.53 16.12 1.75
N GLY A 423 -10.43 17.18 2.57
CA GLY A 423 -9.84 17.11 3.91
C GLY A 423 -8.32 17.21 3.97
N TYR A 424 -7.60 17.04 2.87
CA TYR A 424 -6.16 17.23 2.83
C TYR A 424 -5.80 18.66 2.41
N ASP A 425 -5.26 19.47 3.34
CA ASP A 425 -4.68 20.78 3.04
C ASP A 425 -3.24 20.62 2.56
N VAL A 426 -3.08 20.41 1.26
CA VAL A 426 -1.81 20.10 0.58
C VAL A 426 -1.12 21.37 0.11
N LYS A 427 0.16 21.52 0.49
CA LYS A 427 1.02 22.64 0.08
C LYS A 427 2.33 22.14 -0.51
N LEU A 428 2.96 22.98 -1.34
CA LEU A 428 4.34 22.83 -1.76
C LEU A 428 5.17 23.87 -1.01
N LEU A 429 6.23 23.42 -0.35
CA LEU A 429 7.13 24.30 0.39
C LEU A 429 8.54 24.24 -0.18
N ASP A 430 9.23 25.39 -0.18
CA ASP A 430 10.66 25.44 -0.39
C ASP A 430 11.38 24.74 0.77
N GLU A 431 12.28 23.82 0.45
CA GLU A 431 12.92 22.97 1.46
C GLU A 431 13.88 23.70 2.39
N HIS A 432 14.43 24.84 1.95
CA HIS A 432 15.44 25.59 2.71
C HIS A 432 14.82 26.68 3.57
N THR A 433 13.79 27.33 3.05
CA THR A 433 13.16 28.50 3.69
C THR A 433 11.84 28.15 4.38
N GLY A 434 11.18 27.06 4.00
CA GLY A 434 9.82 26.70 4.41
C GLY A 434 8.75 27.64 3.81
N ALA A 435 9.09 28.49 2.84
CA ALA A 435 8.14 29.36 2.16
C ALA A 435 7.16 28.55 1.31
N THR A 436 5.89 28.97 1.29
CA THR A 436 4.89 28.36 0.41
C THR A 436 5.16 28.74 -1.05
N LEU A 437 5.07 27.76 -1.94
CA LEU A 437 5.23 27.91 -3.38
C LEU A 437 3.84 27.88 -4.03
N ASP A 438 3.30 29.07 -4.34
CA ASP A 438 1.94 29.23 -4.87
C ASP A 438 1.90 29.33 -6.41
N GLY A 439 3.06 29.54 -7.06
CA GLY A 439 3.16 29.63 -8.51
C GLY A 439 3.11 28.26 -9.19
N PRO A 440 2.64 28.20 -10.47
CA PRO A 440 2.65 26.97 -11.23
C PRO A 440 4.08 26.48 -11.51
N ASP A 441 4.24 25.18 -11.65
CA ASP A 441 5.47 24.46 -12.03
C ASP A 441 6.68 24.67 -11.11
N GLN A 442 6.45 25.26 -9.91
CA GLN A 442 7.48 25.38 -8.90
C GLN A 442 7.68 24.03 -8.18
N LYS A 443 8.94 23.59 -8.10
CA LYS A 443 9.32 22.37 -7.39
C LYS A 443 9.44 22.64 -5.89
N GLY A 444 8.68 21.90 -5.10
CA GLY A 444 8.70 21.98 -3.65
C GLY A 444 8.51 20.63 -2.96
N VAL A 445 8.73 20.61 -1.66
CA VAL A 445 8.39 19.46 -0.82
C VAL A 445 6.88 19.41 -0.64
N LEU A 446 6.29 18.26 -0.94
CA LEU A 446 4.86 18.03 -0.74
C LEU A 446 4.58 17.84 0.75
N VAL A 447 3.76 18.70 1.31
CA VAL A 447 3.41 18.69 2.72
C VAL A 447 1.90 18.80 2.93
N MET A 448 1.44 18.46 4.13
CA MET A 448 0.06 18.65 4.56
C MET A 448 0.03 19.48 5.83
N ALA A 449 -0.91 20.43 5.89
CA ALA A 449 -1.16 21.18 7.11
C ALA A 449 -1.93 20.35 8.14
N HIS A 450 -1.78 20.71 9.41
CA HIS A 450 -2.55 20.14 10.52
C HIS A 450 -3.98 20.76 10.56
N PRO A 451 -5.00 19.97 10.94
CA PRO A 451 -4.96 18.53 11.22
C PRO A 451 -5.00 17.68 9.95
N LEU A 452 -4.38 16.51 9.98
CA LEU A 452 -4.60 15.51 8.94
C LEU A 452 -6.06 15.04 8.99
N PRO A 453 -6.68 14.68 7.86
CA PRO A 453 -8.06 14.20 7.84
C PRO A 453 -8.22 12.86 8.57
N PRO A 454 -9.46 12.46 8.92
CA PRO A 454 -9.70 11.17 9.54
C PRO A 454 -9.17 10.02 8.67
N GLY A 455 -8.76 8.93 9.30
CA GLY A 455 -8.14 7.79 8.63
C GLY A 455 -6.65 7.93 8.34
N ALA A 456 -6.02 9.10 8.58
CA ALA A 456 -4.57 9.23 8.63
C ALA A 456 -3.99 8.58 9.90
N LEU A 457 -2.64 8.39 9.94
CA LEU A 457 -2.01 7.84 11.13
C LEU A 457 -2.27 8.71 12.36
N GLN A 458 -2.53 8.07 13.50
CA GLN A 458 -2.62 8.79 14.78
C GLN A 458 -1.24 9.14 15.32
N THR A 459 -0.33 8.17 15.26
CA THR A 459 1.05 8.27 15.76
C THR A 459 1.87 7.07 15.26
N VAL A 460 3.15 7.01 15.62
CA VAL A 460 3.98 5.82 15.53
C VAL A 460 3.78 5.01 16.82
N TRP A 461 3.52 3.72 16.68
CA TRP A 461 3.24 2.81 17.79
C TRP A 461 4.30 2.90 18.88
N GLY A 462 3.86 3.28 20.08
CA GLY A 462 4.71 3.41 21.26
C GLY A 462 5.78 4.51 21.22
N ASP A 463 5.75 5.43 20.21
CA ASP A 463 6.82 6.40 20.01
C ASP A 463 6.29 7.73 19.40
N ASP A 464 5.58 8.49 20.23
CA ASP A 464 5.03 9.80 19.85
C ASP A 464 6.13 10.82 19.50
N GLU A 465 7.29 10.74 20.16
CA GLU A 465 8.42 11.62 19.87
C GLU A 465 8.94 11.36 18.44
N ARG A 466 9.05 10.10 18.05
CA ARG A 466 9.44 9.73 16.70
C ARG A 466 8.42 10.18 15.65
N PHE A 467 7.12 10.12 15.97
CA PHE A 467 6.07 10.67 15.10
C PHE A 467 6.28 12.15 14.84
N VAL A 468 6.45 12.94 15.91
CA VAL A 468 6.67 14.39 15.80
C VAL A 468 7.97 14.69 15.04
N ASN A 469 9.08 14.10 15.47
CA ASN A 469 10.40 14.40 14.91
C ASN A 469 10.53 13.94 13.45
N THR A 470 9.93 12.78 13.10
CA THR A 470 10.03 12.27 11.74
C THR A 470 9.17 13.06 10.77
N TYR A 471 7.90 13.27 11.10
CA TYR A 471 6.94 13.75 10.10
C TYR A 471 6.67 15.25 10.16
N TRP A 472 6.82 15.88 11.34
CA TRP A 472 6.38 17.25 11.58
C TRP A 472 7.51 18.27 11.81
N GLY A 473 8.73 17.78 12.01
CA GLY A 473 9.92 18.60 12.26
C GLY A 473 10.87 18.72 11.07
N SER A 474 10.54 18.17 9.90
CA SER A 474 11.47 18.06 8.78
C SER A 474 11.59 19.31 7.92
N VAL A 475 10.63 20.24 7.99
CA VAL A 475 10.64 21.50 7.23
C VAL A 475 10.98 22.67 8.17
N PRO A 476 11.99 23.50 7.85
CA PRO A 476 12.40 24.61 8.71
C PRO A 476 11.24 25.58 9.03
N SER A 477 11.13 25.97 10.29
CA SER A 477 10.17 26.97 10.77
C SER A 477 8.69 26.66 10.52
N ARG A 478 8.34 25.43 10.15
CA ARG A 478 6.98 24.99 9.87
C ARG A 478 6.66 23.68 10.58
N GLN A 479 5.53 23.64 11.27
CA GLN A 479 4.95 22.40 11.78
C GLN A 479 3.93 21.87 10.77
N VAL A 480 4.42 21.12 9.80
CA VAL A 480 3.63 20.51 8.72
C VAL A 480 4.04 19.04 8.56
N TYR A 481 3.10 18.21 8.17
CA TYR A 481 3.40 16.82 7.84
C TYR A 481 4.15 16.76 6.51
N SER A 482 5.36 16.23 6.52
CA SER A 482 6.15 16.01 5.31
C SER A 482 5.90 14.62 4.73
N THR A 483 5.59 14.57 3.44
CA THR A 483 5.52 13.30 2.70
C THR A 483 6.88 12.75 2.34
N PHE A 484 7.93 13.58 2.43
CA PHE A 484 9.28 13.33 1.91
C PHE A 484 9.33 13.12 0.40
N ASP A 485 8.36 13.66 -0.32
CA ASP A 485 8.33 13.62 -1.77
C ASP A 485 8.40 15.03 -2.35
N TRP A 486 9.14 15.17 -3.45
CA TRP A 486 9.13 16.34 -4.30
C TRP A 486 7.91 16.33 -5.21
N ALA A 487 7.32 17.50 -5.40
CA ALA A 487 6.24 17.67 -6.36
C ALA A 487 6.30 19.03 -7.04
N THR A 488 5.61 19.14 -8.17
CA THR A 488 5.20 20.40 -8.81
C THR A 488 3.68 20.41 -8.93
N ARG A 489 3.11 21.60 -9.09
CA ARG A 489 1.68 21.79 -9.40
C ARG A 489 1.55 22.66 -10.62
N ASP A 490 0.79 22.22 -11.62
CA ASP A 490 0.54 23.02 -12.80
C ASP A 490 -0.51 24.12 -12.58
N ALA A 491 -0.76 24.94 -13.61
CA ALA A 491 -1.71 26.04 -13.55
C ALA A 491 -3.17 25.60 -13.36
N ASP A 492 -3.50 24.35 -13.69
CA ASP A 492 -4.84 23.77 -13.53
C ASP A 492 -4.99 23.04 -12.16
N GLY A 493 -3.94 23.04 -11.32
CA GLY A 493 -3.95 22.46 -9.98
C GLY A 493 -3.57 20.98 -9.89
N TYR A 494 -3.19 20.34 -11.00
CA TYR A 494 -2.71 18.95 -10.97
C TYR A 494 -1.32 18.87 -10.39
N THR A 495 -1.13 17.91 -9.50
CA THR A 495 0.14 17.68 -8.82
C THR A 495 0.93 16.58 -9.53
N PHE A 496 2.22 16.78 -9.71
CA PHE A 496 3.15 15.81 -10.30
C PHE A 496 4.20 15.43 -9.27
N ILE A 497 4.31 14.15 -8.94
CA ILE A 497 5.28 13.65 -7.98
C ILE A 497 6.61 13.41 -8.69
N LEU A 498 7.68 14.05 -8.22
CA LEU A 498 9.00 14.02 -8.85
C LEU A 498 9.95 13.00 -8.20
N GLY A 499 9.59 12.42 -7.06
CA GLY A 499 10.39 11.44 -6.32
C GLY A 499 10.65 11.85 -4.89
N ARG A 500 11.46 11.04 -4.18
CA ARG A 500 11.76 11.22 -2.77
C ARG A 500 12.74 12.37 -2.53
N THR A 501 12.58 13.11 -1.44
CA THR A 501 13.52 14.14 -1.02
C THR A 501 14.87 13.56 -0.56
N ASP A 502 14.87 12.29 -0.13
CA ASP A 502 16.06 11.54 0.27
C ASP A 502 16.70 10.74 -0.89
N ASP A 503 16.06 10.65 -2.06
CA ASP A 503 16.56 10.03 -3.30
C ASP A 503 17.16 11.09 -4.28
N VAL A 504 17.79 12.12 -3.76
CA VAL A 504 18.40 13.21 -4.54
C VAL A 504 19.87 12.94 -4.80
N ILE A 505 20.33 13.24 -6.02
CA ILE A 505 21.73 13.17 -6.41
C ILE A 505 22.31 14.59 -6.46
N ASN A 506 23.37 14.86 -5.70
CA ASN A 506 24.04 16.15 -5.70
C ASN A 506 25.23 16.14 -6.68
N VAL A 507 24.97 16.56 -7.91
CA VAL A 507 26.01 16.64 -8.95
C VAL A 507 26.54 18.07 -9.04
N ALA A 508 27.77 18.30 -8.62
CA ALA A 508 28.44 19.62 -8.68
C ALA A 508 27.58 20.77 -8.10
N GLY A 509 26.86 20.52 -6.99
CA GLY A 509 25.97 21.50 -6.36
C GLY A 509 24.55 21.54 -6.91
N HIS A 510 24.25 20.82 -7.98
CA HIS A 510 22.90 20.68 -8.52
C HIS A 510 22.18 19.47 -7.91
N ARG A 511 21.00 19.68 -7.37
CA ARG A 511 20.16 18.62 -6.81
C ARG A 511 19.22 18.08 -7.90
N LEU A 512 19.46 16.84 -8.29
CA LEU A 512 18.74 16.14 -9.36
C LEU A 512 17.87 15.04 -8.74
N GLY A 513 16.61 14.99 -9.11
CA GLY A 513 15.73 13.87 -8.76
C GLY A 513 16.08 12.63 -9.58
N THR A 514 16.24 11.48 -8.91
CA THR A 514 16.47 10.21 -9.62
C THR A 514 15.37 9.91 -10.62
N ARG A 515 14.13 10.25 -10.27
CA ARG A 515 12.96 10.02 -11.11
C ARG A 515 12.97 10.80 -12.42
N GLU A 516 13.40 12.05 -12.40
CA GLU A 516 13.48 12.88 -13.61
C GLU A 516 14.40 12.22 -14.66
N ILE A 517 15.51 11.68 -14.19
CA ILE A 517 16.46 10.95 -15.05
C ILE A 517 15.87 9.62 -15.50
N GLU A 518 15.19 8.89 -14.59
CA GLU A 518 14.53 7.61 -14.90
C GLU A 518 13.42 7.78 -15.95
N GLU A 519 12.58 8.80 -15.85
CA GLU A 519 11.53 9.08 -16.83
C GLU A 519 12.11 9.41 -18.21
N CYS A 520 13.16 10.22 -18.25
CA CYS A 520 13.86 10.50 -19.49
C CYS A 520 14.41 9.22 -20.14
N ILE A 521 15.05 8.34 -19.36
CA ILE A 521 15.64 7.08 -19.86
C ILE A 521 14.53 6.08 -20.26
N SER A 522 13.47 5.96 -19.49
CA SER A 522 12.35 5.06 -19.78
C SER A 522 11.59 5.40 -21.05
N GLY A 523 11.64 6.67 -21.47
CA GLY A 523 11.12 7.12 -22.75
C GLY A 523 11.94 6.64 -23.97
N HIS A 524 13.08 5.96 -23.79
CA HIS A 524 13.82 5.34 -24.88
C HIS A 524 13.17 4.00 -25.29
N PRO A 525 12.87 3.77 -26.58
CA PRO A 525 12.10 2.60 -27.02
C PRO A 525 12.75 1.24 -26.68
N ALA A 526 14.05 1.18 -26.54
CA ALA A 526 14.76 -0.05 -26.19
C ALA A 526 14.80 -0.33 -24.67
N VAL A 527 14.32 0.57 -23.82
CA VAL A 527 14.34 0.41 -22.35
C VAL A 527 12.98 -0.10 -21.87
N ALA A 528 12.98 -1.17 -21.08
CA ALA A 528 11.79 -1.71 -20.43
C ALA A 528 11.61 -1.12 -19.02
N GLU A 529 12.70 -1.06 -18.25
CA GLU A 529 12.72 -0.54 -16.89
C GLU A 529 14.07 0.14 -16.62
N VAL A 530 14.11 1.07 -15.67
CA VAL A 530 15.36 1.73 -15.26
C VAL A 530 15.30 2.13 -13.80
N ALA A 531 16.45 2.09 -13.14
CA ALA A 531 16.69 2.64 -11.82
C ALA A 531 17.93 3.54 -11.86
N VAL A 532 17.86 4.70 -11.23
CA VAL A 532 18.99 5.62 -11.12
C VAL A 532 19.34 5.81 -9.65
N VAL A 533 20.64 5.78 -9.35
CA VAL A 533 21.18 6.05 -8.02
C VAL A 533 22.33 7.04 -8.09
N GLY A 534 22.49 7.84 -7.03
CA GLY A 534 23.66 8.69 -6.85
C GLY A 534 24.78 7.90 -6.20
N VAL A 535 25.99 7.97 -6.74
CA VAL A 535 27.19 7.41 -6.12
C VAL A 535 28.21 8.49 -5.88
N ALA A 536 29.04 8.33 -4.85
CA ALA A 536 30.05 9.30 -4.50
C ALA A 536 31.06 9.50 -5.64
N ASP A 537 31.39 10.75 -5.92
CA ASP A 537 32.41 11.17 -6.90
C ASP A 537 33.34 12.21 -6.28
N PRO A 538 34.68 12.05 -6.38
CA PRO A 538 35.65 12.95 -5.74
C PRO A 538 35.60 14.40 -6.23
N LEU A 539 35.17 14.64 -7.47
CA LEU A 539 35.12 15.96 -8.10
C LEU A 539 33.75 16.62 -8.05
N LYS A 540 32.70 15.84 -8.24
CA LYS A 540 31.34 16.34 -8.38
C LYS A 540 30.48 16.15 -7.13
N GLY A 541 31.05 15.56 -6.07
CA GLY A 541 30.30 15.13 -4.88
C GLY A 541 29.56 13.82 -5.13
N GLN A 542 28.63 13.82 -6.08
CA GLN A 542 27.96 12.61 -6.57
C GLN A 542 27.85 12.63 -8.10
N VAL A 543 27.65 11.46 -8.68
CA VAL A 543 27.27 11.26 -10.08
C VAL A 543 26.12 10.26 -10.16
N ALA A 544 25.29 10.40 -11.19
CA ALA A 544 24.23 9.44 -11.46
C ALA A 544 24.79 8.17 -12.11
N LEU A 545 24.37 7.00 -11.62
CA LEU A 545 24.50 5.72 -12.30
C LEU A 545 23.11 5.21 -12.66
N ALA A 546 22.92 4.76 -13.89
CA ALA A 546 21.67 4.16 -14.34
C ALA A 546 21.83 2.64 -14.52
N PHE A 547 20.82 1.89 -14.06
CA PHE A 547 20.68 0.45 -14.27
C PHE A 547 19.42 0.22 -15.08
N ALA A 548 19.57 -0.15 -16.35
CA ALA A 548 18.46 -0.30 -17.29
C ALA A 548 18.22 -1.76 -17.65
N VAL A 549 16.95 -2.18 -17.66
CA VAL A 549 16.53 -3.45 -18.23
C VAL A 549 16.14 -3.19 -19.69
N PRO A 550 16.92 -3.69 -20.66
CA PRO A 550 16.58 -3.52 -22.06
C PRO A 550 15.41 -4.44 -22.46
N ARG A 551 14.63 -4.05 -23.47
CA ARG A 551 13.57 -4.91 -24.03
C ARG A 551 14.15 -6.13 -24.72
N GLU A 552 15.26 -5.92 -25.44
CA GLU A 552 16.06 -6.97 -26.07
C GLU A 552 17.50 -6.83 -25.56
N THR A 553 18.05 -7.89 -25.03
CA THR A 553 19.43 -7.87 -24.52
C THR A 553 20.38 -7.56 -25.66
N PRO A 554 21.25 -6.54 -25.57
CA PRO A 554 22.24 -6.24 -26.59
C PRO A 554 23.10 -7.48 -26.89
N ALA A 555 23.20 -7.85 -28.17
CA ALA A 555 23.84 -9.08 -28.59
C ALA A 555 25.38 -9.06 -28.44
N THR A 556 25.98 -7.85 -28.48
CA THR A 556 27.43 -7.67 -28.38
C THR A 556 27.78 -6.49 -27.45
N PRO A 557 29.00 -6.43 -26.91
CA PRO A 557 29.45 -5.28 -26.11
C PRO A 557 29.36 -3.94 -26.88
N GLU A 558 29.61 -3.94 -28.18
CA GLU A 558 29.53 -2.75 -29.04
C GLU A 558 28.07 -2.26 -29.15
N ALA A 559 27.11 -3.18 -29.27
CA ALA A 559 25.69 -2.85 -29.27
C ALA A 559 25.25 -2.28 -27.91
N ALA A 560 25.78 -2.79 -26.81
CA ALA A 560 25.53 -2.25 -25.48
C ALA A 560 26.07 -0.83 -25.32
N LEU A 561 27.32 -0.57 -25.76
CA LEU A 561 27.92 0.77 -25.75
C LEU A 561 27.16 1.77 -26.64
N ALA A 562 26.70 1.31 -27.81
CA ALA A 562 25.88 2.15 -28.70
C ALA A 562 24.56 2.54 -28.05
N LEU A 563 23.88 1.61 -27.39
CA LEU A 563 22.63 1.87 -26.68
C LEU A 563 22.86 2.78 -25.45
N GLU A 564 23.93 2.57 -24.69
CA GLU A 564 24.33 3.48 -23.60
C GLU A 564 24.52 4.91 -24.10
N GLY A 565 25.23 5.09 -25.22
CA GLY A 565 25.45 6.40 -25.84
C GLY A 565 24.15 7.07 -26.30
N GLN A 566 23.18 6.31 -26.84
CA GLN A 566 21.86 6.84 -27.24
C GLN A 566 21.07 7.30 -26.01
N ILE A 567 21.07 6.53 -24.93
CA ILE A 567 20.40 6.87 -23.67
C ILE A 567 21.02 8.13 -23.06
N MET A 568 22.34 8.20 -22.97
CA MET A 568 23.06 9.37 -22.44
C MET A 568 22.76 10.64 -23.26
N LYS A 569 22.76 10.53 -24.60
CA LYS A 569 22.43 11.65 -25.49
C LYS A 569 21.00 12.12 -25.29
N ARG A 570 20.05 11.22 -25.06
CA ARG A 570 18.66 11.57 -24.76
C ARG A 570 18.56 12.38 -23.47
N VAL A 571 19.26 11.96 -22.40
CA VAL A 571 19.31 12.69 -21.13
C VAL A 571 19.94 14.07 -21.32
N ASP A 572 21.05 14.18 -22.06
CA ASP A 572 21.67 15.47 -22.40
C ASP A 572 20.70 16.43 -23.10
N GLN A 573 19.91 15.91 -24.03
CA GLN A 573 18.98 16.71 -24.82
C GLN A 573 17.76 17.18 -24.02
N GLN A 574 17.29 16.39 -23.07
CA GLN A 574 16.06 16.69 -22.33
C GLN A 574 16.30 17.35 -20.97
N LEU A 575 17.37 16.96 -20.27
CA LEU A 575 17.65 17.42 -18.90
C LEU A 575 18.98 18.17 -18.77
N GLY A 576 19.78 18.18 -19.82
CA GLY A 576 21.12 18.78 -19.84
C GLY A 576 22.22 17.87 -19.30
N ALA A 577 23.47 18.25 -19.59
CA ALA A 577 24.67 17.45 -19.30
C ALA A 577 24.92 17.18 -17.79
N VAL A 578 24.35 17.99 -16.91
CA VAL A 578 24.45 17.81 -15.46
C VAL A 578 23.69 16.57 -14.98
N ALA A 579 22.59 16.23 -15.64
CA ALA A 579 21.75 15.09 -15.31
C ALA A 579 22.20 13.79 -16.00
N ARG A 580 23.13 13.88 -16.94
CA ARG A 580 23.62 12.71 -17.68
C ARG A 580 24.29 11.70 -16.74
N PRO A 581 23.82 10.43 -16.71
CA PRO A 581 24.50 9.38 -15.96
C PRO A 581 25.94 9.23 -16.40
N SER A 582 26.84 8.94 -15.45
CA SER A 582 28.23 8.63 -15.77
C SER A 582 28.36 7.29 -16.49
N ARG A 583 27.46 6.35 -16.24
CA ARG A 583 27.32 5.04 -16.91
C ARG A 583 25.88 4.59 -16.93
N VAL A 584 25.53 3.78 -17.93
CA VAL A 584 24.28 3.02 -18.01
C VAL A 584 24.63 1.53 -18.06
N PHE A 585 24.34 0.82 -16.97
CA PHE A 585 24.53 -0.62 -16.89
C PHE A 585 23.27 -1.35 -17.34
N PHE A 586 23.43 -2.38 -18.18
CA PHE A 586 22.31 -3.22 -18.58
C PHE A 586 22.20 -4.45 -17.69
N VAL A 587 21.04 -4.63 -17.09
CA VAL A 587 20.70 -5.71 -16.15
C VAL A 587 19.48 -6.49 -16.65
N SER A 588 19.35 -7.76 -16.27
CA SER A 588 18.19 -8.56 -16.64
C SER A 588 16.99 -8.25 -15.75
N LEU A 589 17.21 -7.82 -14.50
CA LEU A 589 16.19 -7.43 -13.54
C LEU A 589 16.73 -6.42 -12.53
N LEU A 590 15.83 -5.55 -12.06
CA LEU A 590 16.15 -4.59 -10.99
C LEU A 590 15.86 -5.19 -9.61
N PRO A 591 16.62 -4.81 -8.56
CA PRO A 591 16.33 -5.26 -7.21
C PRO A 591 15.04 -4.61 -6.69
N LYS A 592 14.01 -5.43 -6.53
CA LYS A 592 12.69 -5.02 -6.07
C LYS A 592 12.26 -5.82 -4.86
N THR A 593 11.37 -5.23 -4.09
CA THR A 593 10.64 -5.97 -3.07
C THR A 593 9.64 -6.91 -3.76
N ARG A 594 9.13 -7.87 -3.02
CA ARG A 594 8.06 -8.77 -3.50
C ARG A 594 6.77 -8.05 -3.90
N SER A 595 6.58 -6.82 -3.44
CA SER A 595 5.49 -5.94 -3.89
C SER A 595 5.81 -5.15 -5.16
N GLY A 596 7.02 -5.31 -5.72
CA GLY A 596 7.48 -4.61 -6.92
C GLY A 596 8.22 -3.29 -6.64
N LYS A 597 8.28 -2.82 -5.39
CA LYS A 597 8.95 -1.57 -5.04
C LYS A 597 10.47 -1.72 -5.21
N LEU A 598 11.10 -0.78 -5.93
CA LEU A 598 12.54 -0.75 -6.13
C LEU A 598 13.29 -0.55 -4.80
N LEU A 599 14.29 -1.39 -4.55
CA LEU A 599 15.19 -1.29 -3.39
C LEU A 599 16.38 -0.38 -3.73
N ARG A 600 16.10 0.92 -3.96
CA ARG A 600 17.08 1.91 -4.42
C ARG A 600 18.28 2.03 -3.48
N ARG A 601 18.04 2.03 -2.15
CA ARG A 601 19.13 2.10 -1.16
C ARG A 601 20.09 0.89 -1.23
N ALA A 602 19.54 -0.32 -1.39
CA ALA A 602 20.36 -1.51 -1.55
C ALA A 602 21.15 -1.46 -2.85
N LEU A 603 20.53 -1.00 -3.95
CA LEU A 603 21.20 -0.79 -5.22
C LEU A 603 22.34 0.23 -5.11
N GLN A 604 22.10 1.36 -4.45
CA GLN A 604 23.11 2.39 -4.21
C GLN A 604 24.26 1.87 -3.33
N ALA A 605 23.95 1.18 -2.23
CA ALA A 605 24.96 0.62 -1.35
C ALA A 605 25.88 -0.36 -2.09
N VAL A 606 25.28 -1.24 -2.92
CA VAL A 606 26.07 -2.14 -3.77
C VAL A 606 26.90 -1.37 -4.80
N ALA A 607 26.35 -0.30 -5.38
CA ALA A 607 27.06 0.53 -6.35
C ALA A 607 28.27 1.27 -5.73
N GLU A 608 28.20 1.58 -4.45
CA GLU A 608 29.28 2.19 -3.66
C GLU A 608 30.18 1.18 -2.93
N GLY A 609 29.99 -0.12 -3.16
CA GLY A 609 30.76 -1.18 -2.49
C GLY A 609 30.47 -1.33 -1.00
N ARG A 610 29.35 -0.80 -0.52
CA ARG A 610 28.89 -0.86 0.87
C ARG A 610 27.97 -2.05 1.11
N ASP A 611 27.76 -2.39 2.38
CA ASP A 611 26.75 -3.37 2.78
C ASP A 611 25.35 -2.86 2.40
N PRO A 612 24.57 -3.62 1.62
CA PRO A 612 23.21 -3.25 1.24
C PRO A 612 22.20 -3.26 2.40
N GLY A 613 22.58 -3.73 3.58
CA GLY A 613 21.72 -3.80 4.76
C GLY A 613 20.64 -4.87 4.68
N ASP A 614 19.47 -4.59 5.24
CA ASP A 614 18.33 -5.51 5.27
C ASP A 614 17.76 -5.79 3.87
N LEU A 615 17.98 -7.00 3.37
CA LEU A 615 17.49 -7.51 2.07
C LEU A 615 16.29 -8.46 2.23
N THR A 616 15.68 -8.54 3.39
CA THR A 616 14.62 -9.51 3.70
C THR A 616 13.37 -9.34 2.83
N THR A 617 13.19 -8.15 2.25
CA THR A 617 12.09 -7.84 1.33
C THR A 617 12.43 -8.05 -0.14
N LEU A 618 13.68 -8.36 -0.45
CA LEU A 618 14.16 -8.56 -1.82
C LEU A 618 13.49 -9.79 -2.45
N ASP A 619 12.91 -9.60 -3.63
CA ASP A 619 12.20 -10.67 -4.34
C ASP A 619 13.17 -11.72 -4.91
N ASP A 620 14.19 -11.25 -5.62
CA ASP A 620 15.20 -12.10 -6.25
C ASP A 620 16.62 -11.62 -5.89
N PRO A 621 17.38 -12.42 -5.12
CA PRO A 621 18.77 -12.08 -4.77
C PRO A 621 19.70 -11.96 -5.98
N THR A 622 19.37 -12.59 -7.12
CA THR A 622 20.21 -12.51 -8.33
C THR A 622 20.25 -11.10 -8.90
N ALA A 623 19.24 -10.27 -8.61
CA ALA A 623 19.19 -8.87 -9.03
C ALA A 623 20.36 -8.04 -8.48
N LEU A 624 20.73 -8.20 -7.23
CA LEU A 624 21.89 -7.52 -6.66
C LEU A 624 23.22 -8.21 -7.01
N ALA A 625 23.21 -9.53 -7.15
CA ALA A 625 24.42 -10.28 -7.52
C ALA A 625 24.93 -9.88 -8.92
N GLN A 626 24.03 -9.70 -9.91
CA GLN A 626 24.42 -9.23 -11.24
C GLN A 626 24.97 -7.80 -11.22
N VAL A 627 24.41 -6.90 -10.39
CA VAL A 627 24.92 -5.53 -10.23
C VAL A 627 26.34 -5.55 -9.68
N LYS A 628 26.61 -6.35 -8.64
CA LYS A 628 27.98 -6.53 -8.12
C LYS A 628 28.94 -6.99 -9.22
N THR A 629 28.52 -7.97 -10.02
CA THR A 629 29.36 -8.51 -11.10
C THR A 629 29.66 -7.47 -12.19
N LEU A 630 28.71 -6.59 -12.50
CA LEU A 630 28.88 -5.54 -13.52
C LEU A 630 29.78 -4.41 -13.06
N LEU A 631 29.76 -4.07 -11.78
CA LEU A 631 30.57 -2.98 -11.21
C LEU A 631 32.05 -3.38 -10.97
N HIS A 632 32.34 -4.69 -10.90
CA HIS A 632 33.67 -5.21 -10.75
C HIS A 632 34.36 -5.58 -12.09
N LYS A 633 33.68 -5.37 -13.22
CA LYS A 633 34.20 -5.47 -14.58
C LYS A 633 34.62 -4.10 -15.10
#